data_750309482f6239d927acf091c9ab95f8
#
_entry.id   750309482f6239d927acf091c9ab95f8
#
_cell.length_a   1.000
_cell.length_b   1.000
_cell.length_c   1.000
_cell.angle_alpha   90.00
_cell.angle_beta   90.00
_cell.angle_gamma   90.00
#
_symmetry.space_group_name_H-M   'P 1'
#
loop_
_entity.id
_entity.type
_entity.pdbx_description
1 polymer ?
#
loop_
_entity_poly.entity_id
_entity_poly.type
_entity_poly.pdbx_seq_one_letter_code
_entity_poly.pdbx_strand_id
1 'polypeptide(L)'
;MSSSECSVKPVIANRDDWLSLGQETTPKTWVQWVFIAFAVVFAFWHVATNLLINESALWQNAIHFAGFAVLASVIFPARLFGRQSLAFDLTFGLMVAWAACWVIASESRIYADTLSVTGQSWQFSLWDWFAGGLLIVAAIDFSRRVSGWVIPALIIFSVCYILFLGESLPGVFRTASLPLDDVLFRTIFNDEGLFGILATISSSNITLFMIFGGFLVISGASDFVIELSKVVAGRVRGGAAFVAVLSSALTGTISGSAVANTASTGVITIPLMKSSGFRGRFAAGVEAAASTGGQLMPPIMGAGAFVMASYTSIPYSTIVAVSVIPALLYFLSVAFVVRIEAVKHRVGEGIDMTVSRTKIIAGALTFVIPLSVMIYFLMSGVTPSFAASAAIAVLILVSWIAWLIGQWTGTEDLQTNVMNLKRIIDACLLGMRGGILTAVLMVSIGVINNAIVTSGIGNGFSLMIAQWSQGSLVIAILLIGLASLVLGMGLPVTAAYIILAILCAPALAGILSDTIIIEKLIHGLTDPAQAAMFMLVDSPHAAKVMVGMTLEEAASLLSSMPFEVAMTARPMLIEAETLMGFLLAAPLLFLWLSQDTNVT
;
A
#
# COMPACT_ATOMS: atom_id res chain seq x y z
N MET A 1 40.99 -33.58 -13.68
CA MET A 1 40.05 -33.62 -12.52
C MET A 1 38.73 -33.08 -13.02
N SER A 2 37.74 -33.95 -13.14
CA SER A 2 36.49 -33.80 -13.84
C SER A 2 35.57 -32.77 -13.14
N SER A 3 35.09 -31.82 -13.90
CA SER A 3 33.98 -30.93 -13.53
C SER A 3 32.68 -31.76 -13.41
N SER A 4 32.25 -32.05 -12.19
CA SER A 4 30.91 -32.57 -11.95
C SER A 4 29.91 -31.45 -12.18
N GLU A 5 29.31 -31.43 -13.35
CA GLU A 5 28.09 -30.65 -13.63
C GLU A 5 27.00 -31.12 -12.64
N CYS A 6 26.69 -30.23 -11.70
CA CYS A 6 25.53 -30.39 -10.85
C CYS A 6 24.29 -30.17 -11.73
N SER A 7 23.78 -31.23 -12.31
CA SER A 7 22.51 -31.27 -13.04
C SER A 7 21.38 -31.01 -12.03
N VAL A 8 21.05 -29.74 -11.86
CA VAL A 8 19.81 -29.32 -11.18
C VAL A 8 18.68 -29.77 -12.12
N LYS A 9 17.99 -30.85 -11.76
CA LYS A 9 16.75 -31.25 -12.42
C LYS A 9 15.81 -30.05 -12.45
N PRO A 10 15.17 -29.75 -13.59
CA PRO A 10 14.19 -28.67 -13.66
C PRO A 10 13.06 -29.01 -12.69
N VAL A 11 13.05 -28.33 -11.57
CA VAL A 11 11.92 -28.27 -10.67
C VAL A 11 10.72 -27.79 -11.50
N ILE A 12 9.63 -28.57 -11.45
CA ILE A 12 8.27 -28.33 -11.93
C ILE A 12 8.08 -26.88 -12.37
N ALA A 13 7.70 -26.68 -13.64
CA ALA A 13 7.47 -25.37 -14.25
C ALA A 13 6.89 -24.39 -13.22
N ASN A 14 7.66 -23.36 -12.94
CA ASN A 14 7.42 -22.47 -11.81
C ASN A 14 6.03 -21.82 -12.02
N ARG A 15 5.07 -22.06 -11.15
CA ARG A 15 3.71 -21.48 -11.26
C ARG A 15 3.75 -19.95 -11.32
N ASP A 16 4.85 -19.35 -10.87
CA ASP A 16 5.12 -17.92 -10.99
C ASP A 16 5.12 -17.43 -12.44
N ASP A 17 5.43 -18.32 -13.40
CA ASP A 17 5.48 -17.97 -14.82
C ASP A 17 4.10 -17.93 -15.49
N TRP A 18 3.04 -18.36 -14.81
CA TRP A 18 1.69 -18.40 -15.38
C TRP A 18 1.08 -17.02 -15.65
N LEU A 19 1.51 -16.00 -14.93
CA LEU A 19 1.15 -14.61 -15.19
C LEU A 19 2.29 -13.81 -15.86
N SER A 20 3.30 -14.48 -16.39
CA SER A 20 4.33 -13.89 -17.22
C SER A 20 4.28 -14.53 -18.59
N LEU A 21 3.81 -13.82 -19.59
CA LEU A 21 4.06 -14.12 -21.00
C LEU A 21 5.47 -13.63 -21.37
N GLY A 22 6.46 -13.90 -20.49
CA GLY A 22 7.86 -13.57 -20.76
C GLY A 22 8.28 -14.06 -22.15
N GLN A 23 9.27 -13.43 -22.75
CA GLN A 23 9.66 -13.59 -24.15
C GLN A 23 9.90 -15.04 -24.64
N GLU A 24 9.82 -16.05 -23.76
CA GLU A 24 10.11 -17.46 -24.06
C GLU A 24 9.02 -18.48 -23.65
N THR A 25 7.96 -18.09 -22.94
CA THR A 25 6.94 -19.05 -22.49
C THR A 25 5.59 -18.83 -23.16
N THR A 26 5.40 -19.47 -24.29
CA THR A 26 4.04 -19.72 -24.80
C THR A 26 3.31 -20.62 -23.79
N PRO A 27 2.06 -20.32 -23.40
CA PRO A 27 1.28 -21.19 -22.52
C PRO A 27 1.22 -22.61 -23.08
N LYS A 28 1.72 -23.57 -22.32
CA LYS A 28 1.83 -24.97 -22.78
C LYS A 28 0.53 -25.76 -22.63
N THR A 29 -0.42 -25.22 -21.84
CA THR A 29 -1.66 -25.92 -21.52
C THR A 29 -2.87 -25.01 -21.68
N TRP A 30 -4.03 -25.59 -22.03
CA TRP A 30 -5.30 -24.85 -22.11
C TRP A 30 -5.68 -24.18 -20.76
N VAL A 31 -5.29 -24.79 -19.63
CA VAL A 31 -5.53 -24.25 -18.29
C VAL A 31 -4.82 -22.90 -18.09
N GLN A 32 -3.60 -22.77 -18.60
CA GLN A 32 -2.86 -21.50 -18.55
C GLN A 32 -3.56 -20.41 -19.37
N TRP A 33 -4.11 -20.76 -20.55
CA TRP A 33 -4.86 -19.79 -21.36
C TRP A 33 -6.13 -19.33 -20.66
N VAL A 34 -6.89 -20.24 -20.02
CA VAL A 34 -8.07 -19.87 -19.21
C VAL A 34 -7.68 -18.95 -18.06
N PHE A 35 -6.58 -19.24 -17.39
CA PHE A 35 -6.09 -18.43 -16.28
C PHE A 35 -5.64 -17.03 -16.73
N ILE A 36 -4.94 -16.92 -17.86
CA ILE A 36 -4.55 -15.65 -18.47
C ILE A 36 -5.80 -14.86 -18.87
N ALA A 37 -6.75 -15.49 -19.55
CA ALA A 37 -8.00 -14.84 -19.94
C ALA A 37 -8.77 -14.32 -18.72
N PHE A 38 -8.85 -15.13 -17.66
CA PHE A 38 -9.46 -14.71 -16.39
C PHE A 38 -8.77 -13.49 -15.80
N ALA A 39 -7.44 -13.48 -15.69
CA ALA A 39 -6.69 -12.36 -15.13
C ALA A 39 -6.87 -11.07 -15.94
N VAL A 40 -6.89 -11.16 -17.27
CA VAL A 40 -7.11 -10.02 -18.16
C VAL A 40 -8.55 -9.48 -18.03
N VAL A 41 -9.55 -10.37 -18.07
CA VAL A 41 -10.97 -9.98 -17.88
C VAL A 41 -11.15 -9.34 -16.51
N PHE A 42 -10.51 -9.88 -15.48
CA PHE A 42 -10.58 -9.36 -14.13
C PHE A 42 -9.88 -7.99 -13.99
N ALA A 43 -8.78 -7.74 -14.71
CA ALA A 43 -8.18 -6.41 -14.78
C ALA A 43 -9.13 -5.38 -15.43
N PHE A 44 -9.77 -5.75 -16.53
CA PHE A 44 -10.79 -4.90 -17.19
C PHE A 44 -12.01 -4.69 -16.30
N TRP A 45 -12.44 -5.69 -15.55
CA TRP A 45 -13.53 -5.57 -14.58
C TRP A 45 -13.22 -4.49 -13.53
N HIS A 46 -12.00 -4.43 -12.98
CA HIS A 46 -11.60 -3.37 -12.04
C HIS A 46 -11.67 -1.98 -12.68
N VAL A 47 -11.24 -1.85 -13.93
CA VAL A 47 -11.35 -0.56 -14.66
C VAL A 47 -12.83 -0.19 -14.87
N ALA A 48 -13.65 -1.15 -15.28
CA ALA A 48 -15.06 -0.91 -15.57
C ALA A 48 -15.88 -0.55 -14.32
N THR A 49 -15.71 -1.28 -13.21
CA THR A 49 -16.45 -1.03 -11.97
C THR A 49 -16.09 0.32 -11.35
N ASN A 50 -14.85 0.76 -11.47
CA ASN A 50 -14.42 2.04 -10.91
C ASN A 50 -14.73 3.25 -11.80
N LEU A 51 -15.07 3.06 -13.09
CA LEU A 51 -15.36 4.15 -14.03
C LEU A 51 -16.81 4.20 -14.48
N LEU A 52 -17.44 3.06 -14.68
CA LEU A 52 -18.70 2.93 -15.43
C LEU A 52 -19.84 2.35 -14.60
N ILE A 53 -19.53 1.53 -13.59
CA ILE A 53 -20.51 0.76 -12.86
C ILE A 53 -20.50 1.24 -11.39
N ASN A 54 -21.67 1.55 -10.87
CA ASN A 54 -21.84 1.96 -9.48
C ASN A 54 -22.47 0.80 -8.68
N GLU A 55 -21.63 -0.13 -8.24
CA GLU A 55 -22.04 -1.27 -7.41
C GLU A 55 -21.89 -0.94 -5.92
N SER A 56 -22.54 -1.74 -5.05
CA SER A 56 -22.31 -1.63 -3.61
C SER A 56 -20.85 -1.97 -3.26
N ALA A 57 -20.30 -1.31 -2.24
CA ALA A 57 -18.93 -1.57 -1.81
C ALA A 57 -18.71 -3.03 -1.43
N LEU A 58 -19.70 -3.66 -0.77
CA LEU A 58 -19.63 -5.08 -0.40
C LEU A 58 -19.47 -5.98 -1.63
N TRP A 59 -20.26 -5.74 -2.69
CA TRP A 59 -20.20 -6.54 -3.91
C TRP A 59 -18.86 -6.40 -4.61
N GLN A 60 -18.40 -5.17 -4.80
CA GLN A 60 -17.12 -4.90 -5.42
C GLN A 60 -15.98 -5.58 -4.63
N ASN A 61 -15.99 -5.48 -3.30
CA ASN A 61 -14.96 -6.03 -2.44
C ASN A 61 -14.99 -7.56 -2.37
N ALA A 62 -16.17 -8.15 -2.35
CA ALA A 62 -16.34 -9.60 -2.37
C ALA A 62 -15.87 -10.22 -3.70
N ILE A 63 -16.21 -9.62 -4.85
CA ILE A 63 -15.74 -10.06 -6.17
C ILE A 63 -14.22 -9.83 -6.27
N HIS A 64 -13.72 -8.71 -5.77
CA HIS A 64 -12.28 -8.41 -5.71
C HIS A 64 -11.52 -9.52 -4.96
N PHE A 65 -11.96 -9.85 -3.74
CA PHE A 65 -11.32 -10.92 -2.98
C PHE A 65 -11.45 -12.28 -3.67
N ALA A 66 -12.63 -12.61 -4.19
CA ALA A 66 -12.88 -13.85 -4.92
C ALA A 66 -11.89 -14.04 -6.08
N GLY A 67 -11.73 -13.02 -6.92
CA GLY A 67 -10.83 -13.07 -8.07
C GLY A 67 -9.37 -13.18 -7.65
N PHE A 68 -8.93 -12.38 -6.67
CA PHE A 68 -7.56 -12.48 -6.16
C PHE A 68 -7.30 -13.77 -5.38
N ALA A 69 -8.29 -14.37 -4.72
CA ALA A 69 -8.16 -15.69 -4.11
C ALA A 69 -7.90 -16.78 -5.16
N VAL A 70 -8.59 -16.73 -6.30
CA VAL A 70 -8.33 -17.65 -7.42
C VAL A 70 -6.92 -17.43 -7.98
N LEU A 71 -6.50 -16.18 -8.21
CA LEU A 71 -5.15 -15.86 -8.70
C LEU A 71 -4.08 -16.30 -7.69
N ALA A 72 -4.27 -16.00 -6.40
CA ALA A 72 -3.35 -16.35 -5.33
C ALA A 72 -3.23 -17.87 -5.16
N SER A 73 -4.33 -18.62 -5.28
CA SER A 73 -4.33 -20.07 -5.14
C SER A 73 -3.45 -20.75 -6.18
N VAL A 74 -3.37 -20.19 -7.39
CA VAL A 74 -2.54 -20.74 -8.46
C VAL A 74 -1.07 -20.35 -8.28
N ILE A 75 -0.80 -19.08 -7.98
CA ILE A 75 0.58 -18.54 -7.92
C ILE A 75 1.29 -18.90 -6.62
N PHE A 76 0.56 -18.89 -5.49
CA PHE A 76 1.09 -19.21 -4.17
C PHE A 76 0.56 -20.57 -3.69
N PRO A 77 1.19 -21.69 -4.08
CA PRO A 77 0.69 -23.03 -3.76
C PRO A 77 0.70 -23.32 -2.27
N ALA A 78 -0.33 -24.00 -1.79
CA ALA A 78 -0.31 -24.59 -0.46
C ALA A 78 0.72 -25.73 -0.42
N ARG A 79 1.67 -25.65 0.51
CA ARG A 79 2.63 -26.74 0.76
C ARG A 79 2.06 -27.66 1.85
N LEU A 80 1.02 -28.43 1.51
CA LEU A 80 0.48 -29.43 2.42
C LEU A 80 1.38 -30.67 2.42
N PHE A 81 1.92 -31.02 3.60
CA PHE A 81 2.80 -32.19 3.77
C PHE A 81 3.95 -32.28 2.74
N GLY A 82 4.49 -31.12 2.32
CA GLY A 82 5.57 -31.05 1.34
C GLY A 82 5.16 -31.29 -0.12
N ARG A 83 3.89 -31.57 -0.41
CA ARG A 83 3.35 -31.75 -1.76
C ARG A 83 2.58 -30.53 -2.22
N GLN A 84 2.75 -30.15 -3.48
CA GLN A 84 2.00 -29.10 -4.16
C GLN A 84 0.97 -29.77 -5.08
N SER A 85 -0.32 -29.46 -4.87
CA SER A 85 -1.40 -29.95 -5.74
C SER A 85 -2.14 -28.76 -6.35
N LEU A 86 -2.07 -28.62 -7.67
CA LEU A 86 -2.82 -27.58 -8.38
C LEU A 86 -4.33 -27.76 -8.22
N ALA A 87 -4.79 -29.01 -8.26
CA ALA A 87 -6.22 -29.30 -8.10
C ALA A 87 -6.74 -28.87 -6.71
N PHE A 88 -5.97 -29.13 -5.65
CA PHE A 88 -6.33 -28.68 -4.30
C PHE A 88 -6.36 -27.16 -4.21
N ASP A 89 -5.32 -26.49 -4.69
CA ASP A 89 -5.22 -25.04 -4.66
C ASP A 89 -6.37 -24.38 -5.43
N LEU A 90 -6.65 -24.88 -6.65
CA LEU A 90 -7.71 -24.34 -7.48
C LEU A 90 -9.10 -24.60 -6.88
N THR A 91 -9.37 -25.80 -6.35
CA THR A 91 -10.64 -26.08 -5.67
C THR A 91 -10.84 -25.21 -4.46
N PHE A 92 -9.80 -24.98 -3.65
CA PHE A 92 -9.88 -24.06 -2.51
C PHE A 92 -10.16 -22.63 -2.96
N GLY A 93 -9.45 -22.11 -3.98
CA GLY A 93 -9.70 -20.78 -4.54
C GLY A 93 -11.13 -20.61 -5.08
N LEU A 94 -11.66 -21.64 -5.77
CA LEU A 94 -13.04 -21.63 -6.26
C LEU A 94 -14.09 -21.72 -5.14
N MET A 95 -13.83 -22.48 -4.08
CA MET A 95 -14.69 -22.51 -2.90
C MET A 95 -14.74 -21.14 -2.20
N VAL A 96 -13.61 -20.44 -2.10
CA VAL A 96 -13.55 -19.08 -1.56
C VAL A 96 -14.31 -18.09 -2.44
N ALA A 97 -14.17 -18.21 -3.77
CA ALA A 97 -14.94 -17.40 -4.71
C ALA A 97 -16.44 -17.65 -4.58
N TRP A 98 -16.87 -18.91 -4.43
CA TRP A 98 -18.24 -19.27 -4.14
C TRP A 98 -18.73 -18.65 -2.82
N ALA A 99 -17.94 -18.70 -1.75
CA ALA A 99 -18.30 -18.12 -0.46
C ALA A 99 -18.48 -16.58 -0.55
N ALA A 100 -17.61 -15.90 -1.28
CA ALA A 100 -17.76 -14.47 -1.52
C ALA A 100 -19.02 -14.14 -2.32
N CYS A 101 -19.35 -14.92 -3.36
CA CYS A 101 -20.60 -14.79 -4.10
C CYS A 101 -21.83 -15.09 -3.22
N TRP A 102 -21.73 -16.04 -2.29
CA TRP A 102 -22.78 -16.33 -1.34
C TRP A 102 -23.06 -15.15 -0.41
N VAL A 103 -22.03 -14.47 0.06
CA VAL A 103 -22.17 -13.25 0.89
C VAL A 103 -22.94 -12.18 0.11
N ILE A 104 -22.61 -11.95 -1.17
CA ILE A 104 -23.34 -11.02 -2.03
C ILE A 104 -24.84 -11.42 -2.12
N ALA A 105 -25.12 -12.70 -2.36
CA ALA A 105 -26.48 -13.18 -2.50
C ALA A 105 -27.30 -13.13 -1.19
N SER A 106 -26.63 -13.20 -0.04
CA SER A 106 -27.26 -13.18 1.28
C SER A 106 -27.40 -11.77 1.89
N GLU A 107 -26.70 -10.76 1.33
CA GLU A 107 -26.65 -9.39 1.86
C GLU A 107 -28.05 -8.81 2.10
N SER A 108 -28.88 -8.77 1.09
CA SER A 108 -30.23 -8.18 1.19
C SER A 108 -31.09 -8.87 2.25
N ARG A 109 -30.99 -10.19 2.38
CA ARG A 109 -31.71 -10.96 3.41
C ARG A 109 -31.20 -10.61 4.80
N ILE A 110 -29.89 -10.60 5.01
CA ILE A 110 -29.29 -10.34 6.32
C ILE A 110 -29.59 -8.92 6.78
N TYR A 111 -29.50 -7.93 5.91
CA TYR A 111 -29.84 -6.55 6.28
C TYR A 111 -31.35 -6.32 6.44
N ALA A 112 -32.21 -7.00 5.66
CA ALA A 112 -33.65 -6.90 5.82
C ALA A 112 -34.11 -7.49 7.13
N ASP A 113 -33.60 -8.65 7.54
CA ASP A 113 -33.92 -9.29 8.80
C ASP A 113 -33.50 -8.46 10.02
N THR A 114 -32.51 -7.60 9.88
CA THR A 114 -32.03 -6.70 10.94
C THR A 114 -32.90 -5.46 11.10
N LEU A 115 -33.43 -4.92 10.01
CA LEU A 115 -34.28 -3.74 9.99
C LEU A 115 -35.72 -4.09 10.39
N SER A 116 -36.13 -5.33 10.15
CA SER A 116 -37.49 -5.75 10.41
C SER A 116 -37.65 -6.32 11.83
N VAL A 117 -37.97 -5.48 12.81
CA VAL A 117 -39.05 -5.83 13.71
C VAL A 117 -38.69 -6.32 15.12
N THR A 118 -37.54 -6.90 15.48
CA THR A 118 -37.53 -7.66 16.74
C THR A 118 -36.44 -7.39 17.76
N GLY A 119 -35.40 -6.65 17.44
CA GLY A 119 -34.26 -6.54 18.37
C GLY A 119 -33.59 -7.88 18.66
N GLN A 120 -33.79 -8.87 17.81
CA GLN A 120 -33.18 -10.20 17.91
C GLN A 120 -31.84 -10.22 17.18
N SER A 121 -30.93 -11.10 17.64
CA SER A 121 -29.65 -11.40 17.02
C SER A 121 -29.80 -11.83 15.55
N TRP A 122 -28.75 -11.67 14.80
CA TRP A 122 -28.68 -12.00 13.38
C TRP A 122 -29.11 -13.45 13.10
N GLN A 123 -30.01 -13.65 12.12
CA GLN A 123 -30.45 -14.99 11.74
C GLN A 123 -29.60 -15.50 10.56
N PHE A 124 -28.57 -16.25 10.86
CA PHE A 124 -27.72 -16.88 9.86
C PHE A 124 -28.20 -18.30 9.54
N SER A 125 -28.25 -18.62 8.23
CA SER A 125 -28.41 -19.98 7.76
C SER A 125 -27.10 -20.78 7.92
N LEU A 126 -27.16 -22.10 7.83
CA LEU A 126 -25.97 -22.95 7.84
C LEU A 126 -24.97 -22.58 6.72
N TRP A 127 -25.45 -22.10 5.58
CA TRP A 127 -24.62 -21.68 4.47
C TRP A 127 -23.90 -20.34 4.74
N ASP A 128 -24.51 -19.43 5.50
CA ASP A 128 -23.87 -18.17 5.92
C ASP A 128 -22.72 -18.46 6.89
N TRP A 129 -22.94 -19.37 7.84
CA TRP A 129 -21.89 -19.86 8.74
C TRP A 129 -20.75 -20.54 7.99
N PHE A 130 -21.07 -21.40 7.03
CA PHE A 130 -20.07 -22.09 6.23
C PHE A 130 -19.27 -21.10 5.36
N ALA A 131 -19.96 -20.19 4.64
CA ALA A 131 -19.31 -19.20 3.80
C ALA A 131 -18.44 -18.24 4.61
N GLY A 132 -18.96 -17.68 5.71
CA GLY A 132 -18.20 -16.78 6.56
C GLY A 132 -16.99 -17.45 7.23
N GLY A 133 -17.16 -18.67 7.75
CA GLY A 133 -16.06 -19.45 8.30
C GLY A 133 -14.99 -19.78 7.26
N LEU A 134 -15.40 -20.14 6.03
CA LEU A 134 -14.49 -20.39 4.92
C LEU A 134 -13.70 -19.13 4.51
N LEU A 135 -14.35 -17.96 4.51
CA LEU A 135 -13.69 -16.69 4.19
C LEU A 135 -12.66 -16.30 5.25
N ILE A 136 -12.95 -16.50 6.54
CA ILE A 136 -11.98 -16.26 7.62
C ILE A 136 -10.78 -17.23 7.47
N VAL A 137 -11.03 -18.51 7.22
CA VAL A 137 -9.98 -19.50 6.96
C VAL A 137 -9.16 -19.12 5.72
N ALA A 138 -9.81 -18.62 4.67
CA ALA A 138 -9.13 -18.15 3.46
C ALA A 138 -8.25 -16.92 3.75
N ALA A 139 -8.71 -15.96 4.55
CA ALA A 139 -7.91 -14.81 4.97
C ALA A 139 -6.65 -15.26 5.73
N ILE A 140 -6.77 -16.26 6.61
CA ILE A 140 -5.64 -16.85 7.35
C ILE A 140 -4.70 -17.58 6.40
N ASP A 141 -5.20 -18.47 5.52
CA ASP A 141 -4.35 -19.30 4.67
C ASP A 141 -3.66 -18.49 3.56
N PHE A 142 -4.39 -17.61 2.87
CA PHE A 142 -3.78 -16.79 1.83
C PHE A 142 -2.78 -15.77 2.39
N SER A 143 -3.07 -15.12 3.52
CA SER A 143 -2.09 -14.24 4.16
C SER A 143 -0.83 -15.02 4.59
N ARG A 144 -0.97 -16.28 5.05
CA ARG A 144 0.15 -17.18 5.34
C ARG A 144 0.99 -17.50 4.09
N ARG A 145 0.34 -17.80 2.97
CA ARG A 145 1.03 -18.14 1.72
C ARG A 145 1.83 -16.96 1.17
N VAL A 146 1.32 -15.76 1.36
CA VAL A 146 1.86 -14.53 0.73
C VAL A 146 2.89 -13.82 1.63
N SER A 147 2.65 -13.75 2.94
CA SER A 147 3.47 -12.97 3.88
C SER A 147 4.03 -13.74 5.08
N GLY A 148 3.75 -15.05 5.17
CA GLY A 148 4.19 -15.88 6.30
C GLY A 148 3.21 -15.86 7.48
N TRP A 149 3.66 -16.27 8.68
CA TRP A 149 2.78 -16.58 9.81
C TRP A 149 2.38 -15.40 10.69
N VAL A 150 2.99 -14.23 10.54
CA VAL A 150 2.74 -13.10 11.46
C VAL A 150 1.31 -12.57 11.34
N ILE A 151 0.86 -12.28 10.12
CA ILE A 151 -0.52 -11.81 9.89
C ILE A 151 -1.57 -12.87 10.25
N PRO A 152 -1.45 -14.14 9.85
CA PRO A 152 -2.32 -15.21 10.32
C PRO A 152 -2.44 -15.31 11.84
N ALA A 153 -1.31 -15.22 12.54
CA ALA A 153 -1.31 -15.24 14.00
C ALA A 153 -2.07 -14.06 14.60
N LEU A 154 -1.90 -12.87 14.02
CA LEU A 154 -2.65 -11.68 14.43
C LEU A 154 -4.15 -11.82 14.15
N ILE A 155 -4.56 -12.39 13.01
CA ILE A 155 -5.96 -12.65 12.70
C ILE A 155 -6.57 -13.61 13.72
N ILE A 156 -5.89 -14.74 13.97
CA ILE A 156 -6.35 -15.74 14.95
C ILE A 156 -6.43 -15.11 16.35
N PHE A 157 -5.39 -14.37 16.76
CA PHE A 157 -5.39 -13.67 18.04
C PHE A 157 -6.54 -12.66 18.13
N SER A 158 -6.81 -11.88 17.09
CA SER A 158 -7.88 -10.88 17.04
C SER A 158 -9.26 -11.50 17.19
N VAL A 159 -9.52 -12.62 16.50
CA VAL A 159 -10.78 -13.35 16.62
C VAL A 159 -10.93 -13.97 18.02
N CYS A 160 -9.89 -14.62 18.53
CA CYS A 160 -9.88 -15.19 19.88
C CYS A 160 -10.01 -14.10 20.95
N TYR A 161 -9.45 -12.93 20.72
CA TYR A 161 -9.53 -11.80 21.63
C TYR A 161 -10.97 -11.32 21.82
N ILE A 162 -11.72 -11.12 20.73
CA ILE A 162 -13.10 -10.66 20.79
C ILE A 162 -14.02 -11.74 21.39
N LEU A 163 -13.76 -13.02 21.06
CA LEU A 163 -14.64 -14.12 21.50
C LEU A 163 -14.41 -14.54 22.95
N PHE A 164 -13.16 -14.55 23.43
CA PHE A 164 -12.82 -15.25 24.67
C PHE A 164 -11.90 -14.47 25.61
N LEU A 165 -10.92 -13.73 25.09
CA LEU A 165 -9.81 -13.20 25.89
C LEU A 165 -10.10 -11.80 26.44
N GLY A 166 -10.96 -11.02 25.78
CA GLY A 166 -11.17 -9.61 26.11
C GLY A 166 -11.64 -9.36 27.54
N GLU A 167 -12.49 -10.23 28.10
CA GLU A 167 -12.96 -10.09 29.49
C GLU A 167 -11.89 -10.38 30.52
N SER A 168 -10.90 -11.22 30.17
CA SER A 168 -9.84 -11.67 31.08
C SER A 168 -8.69 -10.68 31.21
N LEU A 169 -8.59 -9.72 30.27
CA LEU A 169 -7.48 -8.78 30.24
C LEU A 169 -7.74 -7.55 31.11
N PRO A 170 -6.70 -7.01 31.76
CA PRO A 170 -6.84 -5.83 32.62
C PRO A 170 -6.78 -4.51 31.84
N GLY A 171 -7.33 -3.45 32.45
CA GLY A 171 -7.17 -2.07 32.01
C GLY A 171 -7.77 -1.77 30.63
N VAL A 172 -7.03 -1.08 29.80
CA VAL A 172 -7.45 -0.64 28.46
C VAL A 172 -7.67 -1.78 27.46
N PHE A 173 -7.18 -2.97 27.79
CA PHE A 173 -7.34 -4.18 27.00
C PHE A 173 -8.58 -4.99 27.35
N ARG A 174 -9.35 -4.56 28.34
CA ARG A 174 -10.59 -5.25 28.72
C ARG A 174 -11.71 -4.86 27.76
N THR A 175 -12.35 -5.86 27.18
CA THR A 175 -13.56 -5.70 26.36
C THR A 175 -14.57 -6.80 26.68
N ALA A 176 -15.86 -6.53 26.48
CA ALA A 176 -16.88 -7.57 26.61
C ALA A 176 -16.71 -8.59 25.49
N SER A 177 -16.89 -9.88 25.81
CA SER A 177 -16.95 -10.93 24.79
C SER A 177 -18.23 -10.79 23.97
N LEU A 178 -18.09 -10.95 22.64
CA LEU A 178 -19.23 -10.90 21.73
C LEU A 178 -19.73 -12.31 21.41
N PRO A 179 -21.05 -12.48 21.20
CA PRO A 179 -21.59 -13.72 20.70
C PRO A 179 -21.07 -14.00 19.27
N LEU A 180 -21.04 -15.26 18.90
CA LEU A 180 -20.41 -15.71 17.66
C LEU A 180 -21.10 -15.16 16.39
N ASP A 181 -22.42 -14.97 16.44
CA ASP A 181 -23.22 -14.35 15.39
C ASP A 181 -22.85 -12.88 15.17
N ASP A 182 -22.66 -12.10 16.23
CA ASP A 182 -22.19 -10.72 16.12
C ASP A 182 -20.78 -10.65 15.54
N VAL A 183 -19.89 -11.56 15.96
CA VAL A 183 -18.53 -11.62 15.41
C VAL A 183 -18.55 -11.97 13.93
N LEU A 184 -19.41 -12.91 13.51
CA LEU A 184 -19.55 -13.26 12.10
C LEU A 184 -20.07 -12.08 11.29
N PHE A 185 -21.15 -11.42 11.76
CA PHE A 185 -21.71 -10.25 11.10
C PHE A 185 -20.67 -9.15 10.93
N ARG A 186 -20.05 -8.75 12.03
CA ARG A 186 -19.05 -7.67 12.03
C ARG A 186 -17.82 -7.98 11.17
N THR A 187 -17.43 -9.26 11.10
CA THR A 187 -16.25 -9.66 10.32
C THR A 187 -16.54 -9.70 8.81
N ILE A 188 -17.75 -10.07 8.39
CA ILE A 188 -18.06 -10.33 6.98
C ILE A 188 -18.91 -9.21 6.35
N PHE A 189 -19.92 -8.71 7.06
CA PHE A 189 -20.93 -7.80 6.50
C PHE A 189 -20.76 -6.33 6.92
N ASN A 190 -19.88 -6.04 7.87
CA ASN A 190 -19.63 -4.67 8.34
C ASN A 190 -18.54 -3.98 7.52
N ASP A 191 -18.65 -2.65 7.41
CA ASP A 191 -17.69 -1.79 6.72
C ASP A 191 -16.27 -1.81 7.33
N GLU A 192 -16.12 -2.29 8.56
CA GLU A 192 -14.82 -2.45 9.23
C GLU A 192 -14.23 -3.86 9.08
N GLY A 193 -15.00 -4.79 8.49
CA GLY A 193 -14.66 -6.20 8.39
C GLY A 193 -13.80 -6.55 7.15
N LEU A 194 -13.91 -7.84 6.78
CA LEU A 194 -13.16 -8.44 5.66
C LEU A 194 -13.40 -7.69 4.34
N PHE A 195 -14.66 -7.34 4.05
CA PHE A 195 -15.07 -6.62 2.86
C PHE A 195 -15.29 -5.11 3.10
N GLY A 196 -14.72 -4.59 4.18
CA GLY A 196 -14.87 -3.20 4.60
C GLY A 196 -13.92 -2.23 3.87
N ILE A 197 -13.63 -1.12 4.55
CA ILE A 197 -12.88 0.02 4.01
C ILE A 197 -11.52 -0.37 3.40
N LEU A 198 -10.79 -1.31 4.02
CA LEU A 198 -9.49 -1.75 3.51
C LEU A 198 -9.62 -2.51 2.18
N ALA A 199 -10.66 -3.33 2.04
CA ALA A 199 -10.98 -4.00 0.79
C ALA A 199 -11.41 -2.99 -0.28
N THR A 200 -12.17 -1.95 0.08
CA THR A 200 -12.56 -0.85 -0.82
C THR A 200 -11.35 -0.10 -1.35
N ILE A 201 -10.39 0.26 -0.50
CA ILE A 201 -9.15 0.91 -0.92
C ILE A 201 -8.37 0.01 -1.90
N SER A 202 -8.33 -1.29 -1.63
CA SER A 202 -7.65 -2.26 -2.49
C SER A 202 -8.34 -2.42 -3.84
N SER A 203 -9.67 -2.56 -3.86
CA SER A 203 -10.45 -2.81 -5.08
C SER A 203 -10.58 -1.57 -5.97
N SER A 204 -10.71 -0.39 -5.36
CA SER A 204 -10.92 0.86 -6.10
C SER A 204 -9.63 1.55 -6.51
N ASN A 205 -8.67 1.71 -5.59
CA ASN A 205 -7.50 2.52 -5.84
C ASN A 205 -6.26 1.68 -6.18
N ILE A 206 -5.83 0.83 -5.25
CA ILE A 206 -4.52 0.16 -5.34
C ILE A 206 -4.42 -0.72 -6.58
N THR A 207 -5.46 -1.50 -6.88
CA THR A 207 -5.44 -2.40 -8.04
C THR A 207 -5.29 -1.64 -9.35
N LEU A 208 -5.96 -0.50 -9.52
CA LEU A 208 -5.82 0.33 -10.72
C LEU A 208 -4.41 0.91 -10.87
N PHE A 209 -3.79 1.35 -9.75
CA PHE A 209 -2.40 1.79 -9.79
C PHE A 209 -1.42 0.67 -10.09
N MET A 210 -1.69 -0.56 -9.60
CA MET A 210 -0.88 -1.73 -9.96
C MET A 210 -1.01 -2.08 -11.45
N ILE A 211 -2.21 -1.98 -12.02
CA ILE A 211 -2.43 -2.16 -13.46
C ILE A 211 -1.68 -1.06 -14.22
N PHE A 212 -1.81 0.23 -13.84
CA PHE A 212 -1.08 1.33 -14.45
C PHE A 212 0.44 1.12 -14.38
N GLY A 213 0.96 0.67 -13.23
CA GLY A 213 2.36 0.29 -13.06
C GLY A 213 2.80 -0.80 -14.05
N GLY A 214 1.96 -1.82 -14.26
CA GLY A 214 2.17 -2.86 -15.27
C GLY A 214 2.28 -2.29 -16.68
N PHE A 215 1.39 -1.36 -17.05
CA PHE A 215 1.44 -0.66 -18.33
C PHE A 215 2.71 0.18 -18.49
N LEU A 216 3.12 0.92 -17.46
CA LEU A 216 4.37 1.69 -17.49
C LEU A 216 5.58 0.79 -17.68
N VAL A 217 5.69 -0.32 -16.93
CA VAL A 217 6.83 -1.24 -17.06
C VAL A 217 6.91 -1.83 -18.48
N ILE A 218 5.79 -2.32 -19.01
CA ILE A 218 5.75 -2.94 -20.35
C ILE A 218 5.96 -1.91 -21.47
N SER A 219 5.65 -0.64 -21.25
CA SER A 219 5.93 0.45 -22.21
C SER A 219 7.41 0.85 -22.29
N GLY A 220 8.31 0.25 -21.47
CA GLY A 220 9.72 0.54 -21.45
C GLY A 220 10.14 1.63 -20.45
N ALA A 221 9.27 2.00 -19.52
CA ALA A 221 9.57 3.00 -18.50
C ALA A 221 10.77 2.61 -17.63
N SER A 222 10.95 1.32 -17.33
CA SER A 222 12.10 0.84 -16.54
C SER A 222 13.43 1.11 -17.25
N ASP A 223 13.52 0.86 -18.55
CA ASP A 223 14.70 1.10 -19.35
C ASP A 223 15.01 2.60 -19.40
N PHE A 224 13.99 3.43 -19.63
CA PHE A 224 14.11 4.90 -19.60
C PHE A 224 14.64 5.39 -18.26
N VAL A 225 14.10 4.91 -17.15
CA VAL A 225 14.50 5.31 -15.80
C VAL A 225 15.97 4.96 -15.53
N ILE A 226 16.43 3.78 -15.95
CA ILE A 226 17.82 3.36 -15.81
C ILE A 226 18.74 4.22 -16.68
N GLU A 227 18.38 4.47 -17.95
CA GLU A 227 19.18 5.30 -18.85
C GLU A 227 19.25 6.76 -18.37
N LEU A 228 18.13 7.32 -17.88
CA LEU A 228 18.11 8.65 -17.27
C LEU A 228 19.01 8.71 -16.02
N SER A 229 18.93 7.70 -15.17
CA SER A 229 19.75 7.61 -13.95
C SER A 229 21.25 7.55 -14.27
N LYS A 230 21.64 6.86 -15.34
CA LYS A 230 23.03 6.84 -15.84
C LYS A 230 23.51 8.22 -16.28
N VAL A 231 22.66 8.98 -16.99
CA VAL A 231 23.00 10.35 -17.43
C VAL A 231 23.24 11.26 -16.25
N VAL A 232 22.34 11.20 -15.25
CA VAL A 232 22.36 12.12 -14.11
C VAL A 232 23.46 11.76 -13.11
N ALA A 233 23.62 10.49 -12.80
CA ALA A 233 24.42 10.04 -11.67
C ALA A 233 25.67 9.23 -12.05
N GLY A 234 25.79 8.76 -13.29
CA GLY A 234 26.86 7.83 -13.69
C GLY A 234 28.26 8.42 -13.63
N ARG A 235 28.43 9.74 -13.78
CA ARG A 235 29.72 10.42 -13.85
C ARG A 235 30.34 10.78 -12.50
N VAL A 236 29.57 10.71 -11.41
CA VAL A 236 30.09 11.06 -10.08
C VAL A 236 30.79 9.87 -9.43
N ARG A 237 31.68 10.12 -8.48
CA ARG A 237 32.32 9.07 -7.69
C ARG A 237 31.25 8.30 -6.90
N GLY A 238 31.19 6.99 -7.08
CA GLY A 238 30.08 6.17 -6.59
C GLY A 238 28.92 6.04 -7.58
N GLY A 239 29.12 6.50 -8.85
CA GLY A 239 28.08 6.63 -9.88
C GLY A 239 27.17 5.42 -10.03
N ALA A 240 27.73 4.21 -10.03
CA ALA A 240 26.93 2.98 -10.13
C ALA A 240 25.90 2.82 -9.00
N ALA A 241 26.29 3.17 -7.76
CA ALA A 241 25.38 3.10 -6.63
C ALA A 241 24.37 4.27 -6.62
N PHE A 242 24.78 5.46 -7.08
CA PHE A 242 23.83 6.57 -7.28
C PHE A 242 22.82 6.27 -8.39
N VAL A 243 23.24 5.57 -9.47
CA VAL A 243 22.31 5.07 -10.49
C VAL A 243 21.30 4.11 -9.88
N ALA A 244 21.74 3.20 -9.00
CA ALA A 244 20.84 2.31 -8.29
C ALA A 244 19.84 3.07 -7.42
N VAL A 245 20.30 4.03 -6.62
CA VAL A 245 19.43 4.86 -5.77
C VAL A 245 18.41 5.64 -6.59
N LEU A 246 18.84 6.31 -7.66
CA LEU A 246 17.97 7.13 -8.49
C LEU A 246 16.98 6.28 -9.32
N SER A 247 17.46 5.17 -9.90
CA SER A 247 16.58 4.27 -10.65
C SER A 247 15.54 3.62 -9.75
N SER A 248 15.92 3.16 -8.55
CA SER A 248 14.97 2.61 -7.58
C SER A 248 13.99 3.67 -7.05
N ALA A 249 14.43 4.94 -6.88
CA ALA A 249 13.52 6.02 -6.54
C ALA A 249 12.46 6.24 -7.62
N LEU A 250 12.89 6.37 -8.87
CA LEU A 250 11.99 6.61 -10.01
C LEU A 250 11.11 5.38 -10.32
N THR A 251 11.66 4.17 -10.27
CA THR A 251 10.85 2.93 -10.45
C THR A 251 9.90 2.73 -9.28
N GLY A 252 10.31 3.13 -8.07
CA GLY A 252 9.47 3.10 -6.88
C GLY A 252 8.20 3.95 -7.02
N THR A 253 8.29 5.10 -7.73
CA THR A 253 7.10 5.92 -8.03
C THR A 253 6.06 5.19 -8.87
N ILE A 254 6.45 4.13 -9.57
CA ILE A 254 5.60 3.34 -10.46
C ILE A 254 5.06 2.12 -9.73
N SER A 255 5.95 1.36 -9.06
CA SER A 255 5.62 0.03 -8.54
C SER A 255 4.89 0.08 -7.20
N GLY A 256 5.13 1.11 -6.38
CA GLY A 256 4.61 1.20 -5.01
C GLY A 256 5.00 0.02 -4.09
N SER A 257 5.81 -0.92 -4.58
CA SER A 257 6.21 -2.14 -3.88
C SER A 257 7.73 -2.28 -3.80
N ALA A 258 8.29 -2.31 -2.60
CA ALA A 258 9.73 -2.49 -2.38
C ALA A 258 10.24 -3.81 -2.99
N VAL A 259 9.48 -4.90 -2.84
CA VAL A 259 9.87 -6.22 -3.35
C VAL A 259 9.89 -6.23 -4.88
N ALA A 260 8.84 -5.71 -5.52
CA ALA A 260 8.77 -5.63 -6.98
C ALA A 260 9.86 -4.70 -7.52
N ASN A 261 10.13 -3.58 -6.84
CA ASN A 261 11.18 -2.64 -7.22
C ASN A 261 12.56 -3.30 -7.14
N THR A 262 12.91 -3.93 -6.01
CA THR A 262 14.17 -4.66 -5.85
C THR A 262 14.34 -5.77 -6.90
N ALA A 263 13.27 -6.49 -7.23
CA ALA A 263 13.31 -7.55 -8.23
C ALA A 263 13.54 -7.01 -9.66
N SER A 264 13.00 -5.84 -9.98
CA SER A 264 13.13 -5.25 -11.33
C SER A 264 14.46 -4.51 -11.52
N THR A 265 14.83 -3.63 -10.59
CA THR A 265 16.05 -2.82 -10.70
C THR A 265 17.29 -3.54 -10.25
N GLY A 266 17.21 -4.38 -9.20
CA GLY A 266 18.34 -5.05 -8.57
C GLY A 266 19.06 -6.05 -9.49
N VAL A 267 18.36 -6.65 -10.45
CA VAL A 267 18.97 -7.54 -11.47
C VAL A 267 20.02 -6.79 -12.29
N ILE A 268 19.85 -5.48 -12.51
CA ILE A 268 20.75 -4.63 -13.30
C ILE A 268 21.71 -3.88 -12.38
N THR A 269 21.19 -3.27 -11.32
CA THR A 269 21.95 -2.33 -10.48
C THR A 269 22.93 -3.02 -9.54
N ILE A 270 22.59 -4.20 -8.98
CA ILE A 270 23.52 -4.95 -8.11
C ILE A 270 24.77 -5.42 -8.88
N PRO A 271 24.67 -6.07 -10.07
CA PRO A 271 25.83 -6.37 -10.89
C PRO A 271 26.65 -5.11 -11.27
N LEU A 272 25.96 -4.00 -11.62
CA LEU A 272 26.58 -2.74 -11.95
C LEU A 272 27.42 -2.16 -10.79
N MET A 273 26.88 -2.16 -9.57
CA MET A 273 27.62 -1.76 -8.38
C MET A 273 28.80 -2.68 -8.09
N LYS A 274 28.63 -3.99 -8.24
CA LYS A 274 29.72 -4.96 -8.04
C LYS A 274 30.84 -4.78 -9.05
N SER A 275 30.53 -4.56 -10.33
CA SER A 275 31.55 -4.31 -11.37
C SER A 275 32.31 -3.01 -11.13
N SER A 276 31.71 -2.05 -10.43
CA SER A 276 32.33 -0.77 -10.05
C SER A 276 33.15 -0.85 -8.75
N GLY A 277 33.32 -2.05 -8.17
CA GLY A 277 34.16 -2.30 -7.00
C GLY A 277 33.43 -2.27 -5.65
N PHE A 278 32.11 -2.07 -5.61
CA PHE A 278 31.37 -2.17 -4.37
C PHE A 278 31.27 -3.62 -3.88
N ARG A 279 31.30 -3.82 -2.57
CA ARG A 279 31.09 -5.15 -1.97
C ARG A 279 29.67 -5.63 -2.25
N GLY A 280 29.49 -6.92 -2.53
CA GLY A 280 28.16 -7.47 -2.86
C GLY A 280 27.10 -7.26 -1.76
N ARG A 281 27.50 -7.35 -0.49
CA ARG A 281 26.61 -7.07 0.66
C ARG A 281 26.14 -5.62 0.68
N PHE A 282 27.04 -4.68 0.44
CA PHE A 282 26.72 -3.25 0.37
C PHE A 282 25.81 -2.95 -0.82
N ALA A 283 26.12 -3.50 -2.00
CA ALA A 283 25.30 -3.34 -3.19
C ALA A 283 23.85 -3.84 -2.97
N ALA A 284 23.70 -5.01 -2.35
CA ALA A 284 22.39 -5.56 -2.00
C ALA A 284 21.64 -4.69 -0.96
N GLY A 285 22.37 -4.16 0.04
CA GLY A 285 21.81 -3.26 1.05
C GLY A 285 21.34 -1.93 0.47
N VAL A 286 22.12 -1.32 -0.43
CA VAL A 286 21.74 -0.08 -1.14
C VAL A 286 20.47 -0.31 -1.96
N GLU A 287 20.42 -1.42 -2.72
CA GLU A 287 19.27 -1.74 -3.55
C GLU A 287 18.00 -1.96 -2.70
N ALA A 288 18.11 -2.73 -1.62
CA ALA A 288 16.99 -2.97 -0.72
C ALA A 288 16.49 -1.68 -0.05
N ALA A 289 17.40 -0.84 0.44
CA ALA A 289 17.07 0.44 1.05
C ALA A 289 16.44 1.40 0.02
N ALA A 290 17.03 1.57 -1.16
CA ALA A 290 16.51 2.44 -2.19
C ALA A 290 15.13 1.98 -2.69
N SER A 291 14.94 0.68 -2.88
CA SER A 291 13.65 0.10 -3.30
C SER A 291 12.56 0.29 -2.24
N THR A 292 12.92 0.22 -0.96
CA THR A 292 11.98 0.48 0.14
C THR A 292 11.56 1.94 0.16
N GLY A 293 12.49 2.88 -0.05
CA GLY A 293 12.19 4.31 -0.18
C GLY A 293 11.24 4.63 -1.33
N GLY A 294 11.17 3.78 -2.36
CA GLY A 294 10.21 3.92 -3.44
C GLY A 294 8.75 3.93 -3.01
N GLN A 295 8.42 3.30 -1.87
CA GLN A 295 7.06 3.34 -1.32
C GLN A 295 6.66 4.71 -0.75
N LEU A 296 7.64 5.55 -0.42
CA LEU A 296 7.42 6.93 0.02
C LEU A 296 7.40 7.92 -1.15
N MET A 297 7.90 7.50 -2.32
CA MET A 297 8.12 8.42 -3.43
C MET A 297 6.83 8.71 -4.20
N PRO A 298 6.38 9.98 -4.25
CA PRO A 298 5.24 10.38 -5.06
C PRO A 298 5.48 10.13 -6.56
N PRO A 299 4.40 9.98 -7.38
CA PRO A 299 3.00 10.19 -7.06
C PRO A 299 2.22 8.94 -6.65
N ILE A 300 2.69 7.70 -6.93
CA ILE A 300 1.90 6.49 -6.67
C ILE A 300 2.06 6.06 -5.22
N MET A 301 3.30 6.08 -4.70
CA MET A 301 3.59 5.68 -3.32
C MET A 301 3.23 4.21 -3.04
N GLY A 302 3.33 3.76 -1.80
CA GLY A 302 2.82 2.46 -1.37
C GLY A 302 1.33 2.50 -1.01
N ALA A 303 0.73 1.33 -0.84
CA ALA A 303 -0.68 1.19 -0.48
C ALA A 303 -1.06 1.95 0.83
N GLY A 304 -0.10 2.17 1.72
CA GLY A 304 -0.29 2.93 2.95
C GLY A 304 -0.77 4.37 2.74
N ALA A 305 -0.39 5.02 1.64
CA ALA A 305 -0.81 6.39 1.36
C ALA A 305 -2.32 6.48 1.03
N PHE A 306 -2.89 5.48 0.38
CA PHE A 306 -4.33 5.41 0.13
C PHE A 306 -5.10 5.12 1.42
N VAL A 307 -4.53 4.28 2.29
CA VAL A 307 -5.08 4.02 3.63
C VAL A 307 -5.07 5.31 4.46
N MET A 308 -3.95 6.05 4.42
CA MET A 308 -3.85 7.37 5.06
C MET A 308 -4.97 8.30 4.59
N ALA A 309 -5.16 8.45 3.28
CA ALA A 309 -6.20 9.31 2.72
C ALA A 309 -7.61 8.93 3.22
N SER A 310 -7.90 7.63 3.30
CA SER A 310 -9.22 7.14 3.73
C SER A 310 -9.46 7.30 5.23
N TYR A 311 -8.46 7.03 6.09
CA TYR A 311 -8.61 7.14 7.53
C TYR A 311 -8.56 8.58 8.05
N THR A 312 -7.80 9.45 7.39
CA THR A 312 -7.66 10.85 7.80
C THR A 312 -8.65 11.77 7.11
N SER A 313 -9.33 11.29 6.06
CA SER A 313 -10.18 12.10 5.17
C SER A 313 -9.42 13.25 4.48
N ILE A 314 -8.08 13.18 4.46
CA ILE A 314 -7.24 14.13 3.74
C ILE A 314 -7.18 13.73 2.27
N PRO A 315 -7.37 14.68 1.33
CA PRO A 315 -7.25 14.39 -0.09
C PRO A 315 -5.90 13.75 -0.43
N TYR A 316 -5.92 12.70 -1.24
CA TYR A 316 -4.71 12.00 -1.66
C TYR A 316 -3.67 12.93 -2.30
N SER A 317 -4.11 13.94 -3.05
CA SER A 317 -3.24 14.97 -3.63
C SER A 317 -2.43 15.74 -2.59
N THR A 318 -3.03 16.05 -1.45
CA THR A 318 -2.35 16.71 -0.32
C THR A 318 -1.28 15.80 0.28
N ILE A 319 -1.61 14.53 0.50
CA ILE A 319 -0.66 13.52 1.01
C ILE A 319 0.52 13.37 0.05
N VAL A 320 0.25 13.28 -1.26
CA VAL A 320 1.30 13.24 -2.30
C VAL A 320 2.23 14.45 -2.20
N ALA A 321 1.68 15.66 -2.10
CA ALA A 321 2.47 16.89 -2.04
C ALA A 321 3.37 16.94 -0.78
N VAL A 322 2.82 16.58 0.38
CA VAL A 322 3.55 16.59 1.65
C VAL A 322 4.63 15.51 1.68
N SER A 323 4.37 14.34 1.11
CA SER A 323 5.31 13.21 1.08
C SER A 323 6.58 13.45 0.27
N VAL A 324 6.64 14.49 -0.57
CA VAL A 324 7.85 14.85 -1.35
C VAL A 324 9.04 15.11 -0.43
N ILE A 325 8.84 15.85 0.66
CA ILE A 325 9.94 16.22 1.58
C ILE A 325 10.52 15.00 2.30
N PRO A 326 9.73 14.14 2.98
CA PRO A 326 10.24 12.93 3.59
C PRO A 326 10.91 11.98 2.58
N ALA A 327 10.34 11.82 1.39
CA ALA A 327 10.92 11.00 0.36
C ALA A 327 12.31 11.51 -0.09
N LEU A 328 12.44 12.83 -0.34
CA LEU A 328 13.72 13.43 -0.69
C LEU A 328 14.75 13.26 0.43
N LEU A 329 14.38 13.50 1.69
CA LEU A 329 15.27 13.31 2.82
C LEU A 329 15.72 11.85 2.96
N TYR A 330 14.82 10.90 2.73
CA TYR A 330 15.15 9.48 2.71
C TYR A 330 16.21 9.15 1.66
N PHE A 331 15.96 9.52 0.40
CA PHE A 331 16.90 9.23 -0.68
C PHE A 331 18.22 9.99 -0.54
N LEU A 332 18.20 11.21 -0.01
CA LEU A 332 19.42 11.96 0.33
C LEU A 332 20.25 11.23 1.40
N SER A 333 19.62 10.64 2.41
CA SER A 333 20.32 9.87 3.45
C SER A 333 20.99 8.64 2.86
N VAL A 334 20.30 7.88 2.01
CA VAL A 334 20.87 6.73 1.31
C VAL A 334 22.02 7.16 0.39
N ALA A 335 21.84 8.24 -0.37
CA ALA A 335 22.88 8.82 -1.24
C ALA A 335 24.11 9.26 -0.45
N PHE A 336 23.93 9.83 0.74
CA PHE A 336 25.02 10.25 1.62
C PHE A 336 25.84 9.05 2.10
N VAL A 337 25.20 7.95 2.51
CA VAL A 337 25.88 6.71 2.87
C VAL A 337 26.65 6.11 1.70
N VAL A 338 26.04 6.08 0.51
CA VAL A 338 26.71 5.66 -0.74
C VAL A 338 27.95 6.50 -1.00
N ARG A 339 27.86 7.82 -0.80
CA ARG A 339 29.01 8.72 -0.99
C ARG A 339 30.15 8.45 -0.02
N ILE A 340 29.84 8.24 1.26
CA ILE A 340 30.83 7.90 2.30
C ILE A 340 31.55 6.61 1.91
N GLU A 341 30.81 5.56 1.57
CA GLU A 341 31.37 4.26 1.22
C GLU A 341 32.27 4.36 -0.03
N ALA A 342 31.80 5.07 -1.06
CA ALA A 342 32.56 5.28 -2.30
C ALA A 342 33.89 6.02 -2.04
N VAL A 343 33.89 7.02 -1.18
CA VAL A 343 35.10 7.78 -0.83
C VAL A 343 36.03 6.95 0.06
N LYS A 344 35.49 6.30 1.11
CA LYS A 344 36.25 5.49 2.07
C LYS A 344 37.02 4.35 1.39
N HIS A 345 36.37 3.65 0.48
CA HIS A 345 36.95 2.48 -0.18
C HIS A 345 37.53 2.79 -1.58
N ARG A 346 37.48 4.05 -2.02
CA ARG A 346 37.99 4.51 -3.33
C ARG A 346 37.40 3.69 -4.48
N VAL A 347 36.14 3.36 -4.41
CA VAL A 347 35.40 2.58 -5.42
C VAL A 347 34.46 3.46 -6.23
N GLY A 348 34.02 2.96 -7.40
CA GLY A 348 33.02 3.62 -8.22
C GLY A 348 33.58 4.85 -8.93
N GLU A 349 34.81 4.84 -9.40
CA GLU A 349 35.29 5.84 -10.36
C GLU A 349 34.48 5.71 -11.65
N GLY A 350 34.06 6.89 -12.20
CA GLY A 350 33.02 7.01 -13.20
C GLY A 350 33.06 5.96 -14.31
N ILE A 351 31.93 5.33 -14.51
CA ILE A 351 31.77 4.36 -15.59
C ILE A 351 31.44 5.15 -16.85
N ASP A 352 32.17 4.87 -17.93
CA ASP A 352 31.84 5.43 -19.23
C ASP A 352 30.56 4.75 -19.74
N MET A 353 29.44 5.41 -19.51
CA MET A 353 28.13 4.89 -19.86
C MET A 353 27.67 5.52 -21.17
N THR A 354 27.74 4.75 -22.24
CA THR A 354 27.13 5.14 -23.51
C THR A 354 25.62 5.13 -23.38
N VAL A 355 24.98 6.26 -23.57
CA VAL A 355 23.53 6.43 -23.47
C VAL A 355 22.97 6.82 -24.84
N SER A 356 21.96 6.11 -25.31
CA SER A 356 21.26 6.46 -26.56
C SER A 356 20.25 7.58 -26.30
N ARG A 357 20.43 8.73 -26.96
CA ARG A 357 19.47 9.85 -26.86
C ARG A 357 18.10 9.49 -27.37
N THR A 358 17.99 8.69 -28.41
CA THR A 358 16.73 8.26 -29.00
C THR A 358 15.93 7.35 -28.04
N LYS A 359 16.61 6.47 -27.31
CA LYS A 359 15.99 5.66 -26.25
C LYS A 359 15.44 6.50 -25.10
N ILE A 360 16.20 7.54 -24.70
CA ILE A 360 15.71 8.46 -23.66
C ILE A 360 14.47 9.20 -24.13
N ILE A 361 14.46 9.73 -25.36
CA ILE A 361 13.30 10.45 -25.88
C ILE A 361 12.09 9.52 -26.02
N ALA A 362 12.27 8.33 -26.57
CA ALA A 362 11.20 7.35 -26.72
C ALA A 362 10.59 6.95 -25.36
N GLY A 363 11.45 6.67 -24.38
CA GLY A 363 11.01 6.32 -23.03
C GLY A 363 10.39 7.51 -22.27
N ALA A 364 10.91 8.73 -22.48
CA ALA A 364 10.34 9.92 -21.86
C ALA A 364 8.90 10.17 -22.30
N LEU A 365 8.56 9.95 -23.56
CA LEU A 365 7.20 10.12 -24.06
C LEU A 365 6.22 9.15 -23.36
N THR A 366 6.58 7.89 -23.25
CA THR A 366 5.72 6.84 -22.67
C THR A 366 5.74 6.83 -21.13
N PHE A 367 6.67 7.51 -20.48
CA PHE A 367 6.75 7.63 -19.03
C PHE A 367 6.23 8.98 -18.53
N VAL A 368 6.82 10.10 -19.03
CA VAL A 368 6.54 11.43 -18.47
C VAL A 368 5.13 11.89 -18.78
N ILE A 369 4.62 11.67 -20.01
CA ILE A 369 3.30 12.18 -20.40
C ILE A 369 2.18 11.49 -19.60
N PRO A 370 2.07 10.15 -19.51
CA PRO A 370 1.03 9.51 -18.72
C PRO A 370 1.13 9.86 -17.23
N LEU A 371 2.35 9.94 -16.69
CA LEU A 371 2.58 10.31 -15.30
C LEU A 371 2.13 11.76 -15.02
N SER A 372 2.45 12.69 -15.92
CA SER A 372 2.02 14.09 -15.81
C SER A 372 0.49 14.23 -15.89
N VAL A 373 -0.17 13.47 -16.75
CA VAL A 373 -1.63 13.43 -16.83
C VAL A 373 -2.25 12.89 -15.55
N MET A 374 -1.68 11.84 -14.98
CA MET A 374 -2.12 11.30 -13.70
C MET A 374 -1.99 12.34 -12.59
N ILE A 375 -0.83 13.00 -12.47
CA ILE A 375 -0.60 14.06 -11.48
C ILE A 375 -1.58 15.21 -11.69
N TYR A 376 -1.80 15.64 -12.93
CA TYR A 376 -2.75 16.71 -13.25
C TYR A 376 -4.16 16.38 -12.74
N PHE A 377 -4.68 15.19 -13.01
CA PHE A 377 -5.99 14.78 -12.52
C PHE A 377 -6.05 14.64 -10.99
N LEU A 378 -5.01 14.10 -10.36
CA LEU A 378 -4.93 14.03 -8.90
C LEU A 378 -4.95 15.42 -8.27
N MET A 379 -4.19 16.37 -8.82
CA MET A 379 -4.15 17.76 -8.32
C MET A 379 -5.43 18.54 -8.64
N SER A 380 -6.20 18.13 -9.65
CA SER A 380 -7.51 18.68 -9.97
C SER A 380 -8.63 18.17 -9.06
N GLY A 381 -8.33 17.33 -8.07
CA GLY A 381 -9.31 16.79 -7.11
C GLY A 381 -10.17 15.64 -7.65
N VAL A 382 -9.77 15.04 -8.76
CA VAL A 382 -10.44 13.85 -9.33
C VAL A 382 -10.01 12.61 -8.56
N THR A 383 -10.87 11.59 -8.53
CA THR A 383 -10.58 10.35 -7.81
C THR A 383 -9.29 9.67 -8.32
N PRO A 384 -8.49 9.06 -7.42
CA PRO A 384 -7.29 8.35 -7.82
C PRO A 384 -7.55 7.25 -8.87
N SER A 385 -8.69 6.57 -8.78
CA SER A 385 -9.12 5.54 -9.73
C SER A 385 -9.26 6.09 -11.15
N PHE A 386 -9.91 7.24 -11.29
CA PHE A 386 -10.08 7.92 -12.58
C PHE A 386 -8.71 8.38 -13.12
N ALA A 387 -7.87 8.99 -12.28
CA ALA A 387 -6.55 9.47 -12.68
C ALA A 387 -5.67 8.35 -13.22
N ALA A 388 -5.65 7.18 -12.56
CA ALA A 388 -4.92 6.00 -13.02
C ALA A 388 -5.46 5.46 -14.35
N SER A 389 -6.77 5.36 -14.48
CA SER A 389 -7.41 4.86 -15.71
C SER A 389 -7.20 5.79 -16.89
N ALA A 390 -7.30 7.11 -16.70
CA ALA A 390 -6.99 8.10 -17.72
C ALA A 390 -5.53 8.03 -18.16
N ALA A 391 -4.61 7.84 -17.20
CA ALA A 391 -3.19 7.68 -17.49
C ALA A 391 -2.90 6.41 -18.31
N ILE A 392 -3.59 5.29 -18.06
CA ILE A 392 -3.50 4.08 -18.90
C ILE A 392 -3.93 4.37 -20.33
N ALA A 393 -5.08 5.03 -20.52
CA ALA A 393 -5.58 5.38 -21.83
C ALA A 393 -4.60 6.29 -22.60
N VAL A 394 -4.09 7.32 -21.92
CA VAL A 394 -3.08 8.23 -22.50
C VAL A 394 -1.80 7.50 -22.84
N LEU A 395 -1.32 6.57 -22.00
CA LEU A 395 -0.14 5.76 -22.29
C LEU A 395 -0.29 4.97 -23.59
N ILE A 396 -1.43 4.31 -23.76
CA ILE A 396 -1.72 3.55 -24.98
C ILE A 396 -1.71 4.49 -26.19
N LEU A 397 -2.40 5.63 -26.13
CA LEU A 397 -2.46 6.62 -27.21
C LEU A 397 -1.08 7.18 -27.55
N VAL A 398 -0.30 7.57 -26.54
CA VAL A 398 1.06 8.10 -26.74
C VAL A 398 1.98 7.06 -27.35
N SER A 399 1.87 5.79 -26.96
CA SER A 399 2.67 4.71 -27.55
C SER A 399 2.36 4.50 -29.05
N TRP A 400 1.08 4.63 -29.46
CA TRP A 400 0.68 4.56 -30.86
C TRP A 400 1.16 5.77 -31.67
N ILE A 401 1.05 6.97 -31.08
CA ILE A 401 1.57 8.21 -31.73
C ILE A 401 3.09 8.11 -31.90
N ALA A 402 3.82 7.66 -30.86
CA ALA A 402 5.27 7.47 -30.94
C ALA A 402 5.64 6.45 -32.02
N TRP A 403 4.89 5.36 -32.16
CA TRP A 403 5.10 4.38 -33.22
C TRP A 403 4.87 4.99 -34.62
N LEU A 404 3.81 5.78 -34.82
CA LEU A 404 3.55 6.47 -36.08
C LEU A 404 4.68 7.43 -36.44
N ILE A 405 5.16 8.22 -35.48
CA ILE A 405 6.30 9.11 -35.67
C ILE A 405 7.55 8.30 -36.03
N GLY A 406 7.80 7.18 -35.35
CA GLY A 406 8.91 6.28 -35.62
C GLY A 406 8.89 5.70 -37.03
N GLN A 407 7.70 5.38 -37.56
CA GLN A 407 7.53 4.95 -38.96
C GLN A 407 7.91 6.06 -39.95
N TRP A 408 7.55 7.30 -39.66
CA TRP A 408 7.83 8.44 -40.54
C TRP A 408 9.29 8.87 -40.49
N THR A 409 9.93 8.79 -39.32
CA THR A 409 11.31 9.24 -39.10
C THR A 409 12.34 8.15 -39.31
N GLY A 410 11.92 6.88 -39.45
CA GLY A 410 12.83 5.73 -39.52
C GLY A 410 13.52 5.43 -38.20
N THR A 411 13.02 5.93 -37.06
CA THR A 411 13.64 5.76 -35.74
C THR A 411 13.15 4.47 -35.10
N GLU A 412 13.97 3.43 -35.06
CA GLU A 412 13.62 2.12 -34.52
C GLU A 412 13.24 2.17 -33.02
N ASP A 413 13.94 2.99 -32.20
CA ASP A 413 13.68 3.10 -30.78
C ASP A 413 12.24 3.54 -30.44
N LEU A 414 11.60 4.37 -31.31
CA LEU A 414 10.21 4.78 -31.15
C LEU A 414 9.21 3.67 -31.53
N GLN A 415 9.63 2.72 -32.37
CA GLN A 415 8.76 1.63 -32.81
C GLN A 415 8.72 0.45 -31.85
N THR A 416 9.76 0.28 -31.04
CA THR A 416 9.93 -0.89 -30.17
C THR A 416 8.92 -0.95 -29.02
N ASN A 417 8.41 0.19 -28.55
CA ASN A 417 7.61 0.31 -27.34
C ASN A 417 6.08 0.46 -27.60
N VAL A 418 5.61 0.14 -28.80
CA VAL A 418 4.16 0.23 -29.14
C VAL A 418 3.34 -0.73 -28.30
N MET A 419 2.24 -0.24 -27.71
CA MET A 419 1.28 -1.04 -26.95
C MET A 419 0.33 -1.77 -27.89
N ASN A 420 0.80 -2.89 -28.45
CA ASN A 420 -0.03 -3.81 -29.21
C ASN A 420 -0.84 -4.71 -28.27
N LEU A 421 -1.79 -5.49 -28.82
CA LEU A 421 -2.68 -6.34 -28.02
C LEU A 421 -1.92 -7.30 -27.07
N LYS A 422 -0.82 -7.89 -27.53
CA LYS A 422 0.01 -8.77 -26.70
C LYS A 422 0.59 -7.99 -25.50
N ARG A 423 1.16 -6.82 -25.71
CA ARG A 423 1.72 -5.99 -24.65
C ARG A 423 0.66 -5.46 -23.68
N ILE A 424 -0.55 -5.15 -24.17
CA ILE A 424 -1.68 -4.79 -23.31
C ILE A 424 -2.03 -5.96 -22.39
N ILE A 425 -2.10 -7.19 -22.93
CA ILE A 425 -2.31 -8.40 -22.12
C ILE A 425 -1.19 -8.57 -21.09
N ASP A 426 0.07 -8.46 -21.52
CA ASP A 426 1.24 -8.58 -20.64
C ASP A 426 1.22 -7.52 -19.53
N ALA A 427 0.82 -6.29 -19.83
CA ALA A 427 0.67 -5.20 -18.88
C ALA A 427 -0.42 -5.48 -17.83
N CYS A 428 -1.59 -5.97 -18.27
CA CYS A 428 -2.66 -6.41 -17.37
C CYS A 428 -2.18 -7.54 -16.44
N LEU A 429 -1.51 -8.55 -17.00
CA LEU A 429 -1.00 -9.69 -16.22
C LEU A 429 0.03 -9.25 -15.19
N LEU A 430 0.97 -8.36 -15.57
CA LEU A 430 1.98 -7.83 -14.67
C LEU A 430 1.35 -7.02 -13.54
N GLY A 431 0.39 -6.16 -13.85
CA GLY A 431 -0.36 -5.38 -12.87
C GLY A 431 -1.13 -6.26 -11.90
N MET A 432 -1.87 -7.24 -12.40
CA MET A 432 -2.63 -8.18 -11.57
C MET A 432 -1.71 -9.01 -10.67
N ARG A 433 -0.59 -9.51 -11.19
CA ARG A 433 0.42 -10.22 -10.39
C ARG A 433 0.98 -9.35 -9.26
N GLY A 434 1.30 -8.09 -9.57
CA GLY A 434 1.76 -7.10 -8.57
C GLY A 434 0.72 -6.83 -7.48
N GLY A 435 -0.57 -6.86 -7.84
CA GLY A 435 -1.68 -6.59 -6.95
C GLY A 435 -2.02 -7.72 -5.97
N ILE A 436 -1.68 -9.00 -6.27
CA ILE A 436 -2.11 -10.15 -5.47
C ILE A 436 -1.72 -10.03 -3.99
N LEU A 437 -0.45 -9.72 -3.72
CA LEU A 437 0.05 -9.57 -2.35
C LEU A 437 -0.78 -8.54 -1.58
N THR A 438 -0.94 -7.37 -2.17
CA THR A 438 -1.62 -6.24 -1.52
C THR A 438 -3.11 -6.51 -1.36
N ALA A 439 -3.77 -7.04 -2.39
CA ALA A 439 -5.20 -7.36 -2.36
C ALA A 439 -5.52 -8.38 -1.25
N VAL A 440 -4.79 -9.49 -1.21
CA VAL A 440 -4.98 -10.52 -0.19
C VAL A 440 -4.73 -9.97 1.22
N LEU A 441 -3.65 -9.22 1.41
CA LEU A 441 -3.31 -8.69 2.73
C LEU A 441 -4.29 -7.62 3.21
N MET A 442 -4.68 -6.68 2.35
CA MET A 442 -5.61 -5.62 2.70
C MET A 442 -6.95 -6.19 3.18
N VAL A 443 -7.50 -7.13 2.42
CA VAL A 443 -8.75 -7.81 2.79
C VAL A 443 -8.57 -8.60 4.08
N SER A 444 -7.50 -9.37 4.22
CA SER A 444 -7.25 -10.19 5.44
C SER A 444 -7.05 -9.34 6.70
N ILE A 445 -6.40 -8.17 6.58
CA ILE A 445 -6.21 -7.23 7.71
C ILE A 445 -7.53 -6.60 8.13
N GLY A 446 -8.56 -6.57 7.28
CA GLY A 446 -9.91 -6.17 7.63
C GLY A 446 -10.44 -6.91 8.86
N VAL A 447 -10.11 -8.19 9.04
CA VAL A 447 -10.48 -8.95 10.26
C VAL A 447 -9.81 -8.38 11.52
N ILE A 448 -8.54 -7.98 11.41
CA ILE A 448 -7.80 -7.35 12.53
C ILE A 448 -8.38 -5.97 12.81
N ASN A 449 -8.65 -5.18 11.76
CA ASN A 449 -9.27 -3.87 11.86
C ASN A 449 -10.63 -3.94 12.58
N ASN A 450 -11.50 -4.87 12.17
CA ASN A 450 -12.77 -5.10 12.83
C ASN A 450 -12.60 -5.39 14.32
N ALA A 451 -11.62 -6.21 14.69
CA ALA A 451 -11.34 -6.51 16.09
C ALA A 451 -10.92 -5.28 16.89
N ILE A 452 -10.03 -4.45 16.34
CA ILE A 452 -9.55 -3.22 16.97
C ILE A 452 -10.70 -2.21 17.17
N VAL A 453 -11.52 -2.01 16.14
CA VAL A 453 -12.64 -1.06 16.17
C VAL A 453 -13.74 -1.56 17.12
N THR A 454 -14.16 -2.81 16.99
CA THR A 454 -15.23 -3.41 17.78
C THR A 454 -14.89 -3.47 19.27
N SER A 455 -13.65 -3.78 19.64
CA SER A 455 -13.20 -3.81 21.03
C SER A 455 -12.94 -2.44 21.63
N GLY A 456 -12.80 -1.39 20.80
CA GLY A 456 -12.40 -0.05 21.26
C GLY A 456 -10.96 0.04 21.75
N ILE A 457 -10.13 -1.00 21.52
CA ILE A 457 -8.73 -1.05 21.99
C ILE A 457 -7.89 0.07 21.37
N GLY A 458 -8.23 0.53 20.16
CA GLY A 458 -7.58 1.66 19.52
C GLY A 458 -7.68 2.94 20.35
N ASN A 459 -8.87 3.25 20.88
CA ASN A 459 -9.06 4.40 21.76
C ASN A 459 -8.32 4.21 23.10
N GLY A 460 -8.38 3.01 23.68
CA GLY A 460 -7.64 2.69 24.91
C GLY A 460 -6.14 2.86 24.75
N PHE A 461 -5.59 2.38 23.63
CA PHE A 461 -4.17 2.51 23.31
C PHE A 461 -3.77 3.98 23.08
N SER A 462 -4.63 4.75 22.42
CA SER A 462 -4.43 6.19 22.22
C SER A 462 -4.37 6.95 23.55
N LEU A 463 -5.28 6.66 24.47
CA LEU A 463 -5.25 7.24 25.82
C LEU A 463 -3.97 6.88 26.60
N MET A 464 -3.49 5.64 26.46
CA MET A 464 -2.26 5.19 27.07
C MET A 464 -1.04 5.93 26.52
N ILE A 465 -0.95 6.14 25.21
CA ILE A 465 0.11 6.96 24.60
C ILE A 465 0.04 8.40 25.12
N ALA A 466 -1.13 9.00 25.17
CA ALA A 466 -1.32 10.37 25.68
C ALA A 466 -0.88 10.50 27.15
N GLN A 467 -1.20 9.52 27.99
CA GLN A 467 -0.75 9.48 29.39
C GLN A 467 0.76 9.30 29.51
N TRP A 468 1.37 8.36 28.77
CA TRP A 468 2.81 8.10 28.85
C TRP A 468 3.63 9.25 28.27
N SER A 469 3.11 9.93 27.26
CA SER A 469 3.76 11.11 26.69
C SER A 469 3.59 12.37 27.53
N GLN A 470 2.75 12.34 28.58
CA GLN A 470 2.41 13.50 29.40
C GLN A 470 1.96 14.71 28.58
N GLY A 471 1.27 14.48 27.46
CA GLY A 471 0.86 15.52 26.52
C GLY A 471 1.98 16.08 25.63
N SER A 472 3.22 15.56 25.75
CA SER A 472 4.33 15.99 24.90
C SER A 472 4.26 15.31 23.54
N LEU A 473 4.11 16.08 22.47
CA LEU A 473 4.10 15.57 21.08
C LEU A 473 5.41 14.84 20.74
N VAL A 474 6.57 15.35 21.17
CA VAL A 474 7.87 14.74 20.90
C VAL A 474 7.98 13.34 21.52
N ILE A 475 7.53 13.21 22.79
CA ILE A 475 7.56 11.91 23.47
C ILE A 475 6.58 10.94 22.83
N ALA A 476 5.37 11.41 22.46
CA ALA A 476 4.39 10.59 21.75
C ALA A 476 4.95 10.06 20.43
N ILE A 477 5.56 10.91 19.62
CA ILE A 477 6.21 10.53 18.35
C ILE A 477 7.33 9.50 18.59
N LEU A 478 8.16 9.65 19.62
CA LEU A 478 9.20 8.68 19.95
C LEU A 478 8.62 7.32 20.37
N LEU A 479 7.54 7.32 21.16
CA LEU A 479 6.85 6.08 21.55
C LEU A 479 6.23 5.37 20.34
N ILE A 480 5.59 6.13 19.46
CA ILE A 480 5.00 5.60 18.21
C ILE A 480 6.11 5.10 17.29
N GLY A 481 7.23 5.83 17.19
CA GLY A 481 8.41 5.41 16.43
C GLY A 481 8.97 4.08 16.94
N LEU A 482 9.04 3.89 18.25
CA LEU A 482 9.47 2.62 18.85
C LEU A 482 8.47 1.49 18.55
N ALA A 483 7.17 1.75 18.64
CA ALA A 483 6.14 0.79 18.28
C ALA A 483 6.22 0.41 16.80
N SER A 484 6.43 1.40 15.90
CA SER A 484 6.66 1.18 14.47
C SER A 484 7.85 0.26 14.20
N LEU A 485 8.94 0.46 14.93
CA LEU A 485 10.15 -0.35 14.80
C LEU A 485 9.87 -1.82 15.13
N VAL A 486 9.16 -2.07 16.23
CA VAL A 486 8.79 -3.42 16.65
C VAL A 486 7.85 -4.09 15.64
N LEU A 487 6.80 -3.39 15.22
CA LEU A 487 5.84 -3.91 14.24
C LEU A 487 6.47 -4.11 12.86
N GLY A 488 7.36 -3.22 12.45
CA GLY A 488 8.04 -3.27 11.15
C GLY A 488 9.01 -4.43 10.99
N MET A 489 9.51 -5.02 12.07
CA MET A 489 10.41 -6.18 11.99
C MET A 489 9.76 -7.46 11.48
N GLY A 490 8.43 -7.59 11.59
CA GLY A 490 7.74 -8.83 11.26
C GLY A 490 6.60 -8.69 10.23
N LEU A 491 6.20 -7.47 9.90
CA LEU A 491 5.06 -7.18 9.04
C LEU A 491 5.49 -6.54 7.72
N PRO A 492 4.79 -6.81 6.61
CA PRO A 492 4.88 -5.99 5.41
C PRO A 492 4.53 -4.53 5.74
N VAL A 493 5.18 -3.58 5.05
CA VAL A 493 5.04 -2.13 5.33
C VAL A 493 3.57 -1.69 5.39
N THR A 494 2.75 -2.13 4.43
CA THR A 494 1.32 -1.79 4.38
C THR A 494 0.57 -2.27 5.63
N ALA A 495 0.82 -3.51 6.06
CA ALA A 495 0.18 -4.09 7.25
C ALA A 495 0.60 -3.36 8.53
N ALA A 496 1.90 -3.11 8.69
CA ALA A 496 2.43 -2.37 9.83
C ALA A 496 1.84 -0.95 9.90
N TYR A 497 1.75 -0.28 8.75
CA TYR A 497 1.16 1.06 8.65
C TYR A 497 -0.31 1.07 9.08
N ILE A 498 -1.12 0.14 8.55
CA ILE A 498 -2.56 0.09 8.86
C ILE A 498 -2.78 -0.07 10.38
N ILE A 499 -2.11 -1.06 10.97
CA ILE A 499 -2.25 -1.33 12.41
C ILE A 499 -1.83 -0.10 13.22
N LEU A 500 -0.72 0.51 12.85
CA LEU A 500 -0.20 1.66 13.55
C LEU A 500 -1.11 2.89 13.40
N ALA A 501 -1.63 3.13 12.19
CA ALA A 501 -2.54 4.24 11.93
C ALA A 501 -3.81 4.14 12.80
N ILE A 502 -4.40 2.95 12.86
CA ILE A 502 -5.63 2.73 13.66
C ILE A 502 -5.37 2.92 15.16
N LEU A 503 -4.20 2.46 15.66
CA LEU A 503 -3.88 2.53 17.09
C LEU A 503 -3.34 3.89 17.53
N CYS A 504 -2.56 4.58 16.69
CA CYS A 504 -1.76 5.72 17.12
C CYS A 504 -2.22 7.07 16.55
N ALA A 505 -2.88 7.10 15.38
CA ALA A 505 -3.33 8.38 14.80
C ALA A 505 -4.29 9.15 15.72
N PRO A 506 -5.27 8.52 16.39
CA PRO A 506 -6.14 9.24 17.32
C PRO A 506 -5.37 9.86 18.50
N ALA A 507 -4.30 9.21 18.99
CA ALA A 507 -3.47 9.75 20.07
C ALA A 507 -2.73 11.01 19.64
N LEU A 508 -2.12 10.98 18.44
CA LEU A 508 -1.41 12.16 17.89
C LEU A 508 -2.36 13.32 17.63
N ALA A 509 -3.53 13.04 17.05
CA ALA A 509 -4.54 14.05 16.79
C ALA A 509 -5.03 14.71 18.09
N GLY A 510 -5.25 13.92 19.16
CA GLY A 510 -5.62 14.45 20.47
C GLY A 510 -4.55 15.36 21.08
N ILE A 511 -3.30 14.89 21.13
CA ILE A 511 -2.18 15.64 21.68
C ILE A 511 -1.92 16.92 20.87
N LEU A 512 -2.03 16.84 19.54
CA LEU A 512 -1.80 17.98 18.67
C LEU A 512 -2.87 19.07 18.86
N SER A 513 -4.15 18.67 18.94
CA SER A 513 -5.25 19.62 19.23
C SER A 513 -5.07 20.29 20.59
N ASP A 514 -4.70 19.54 21.62
CA ASP A 514 -4.44 20.10 22.96
C ASP A 514 -3.24 21.07 22.93
N THR A 515 -2.18 20.74 22.21
CA THR A 515 -0.97 21.60 22.09
C THR A 515 -1.29 22.91 21.37
N ILE A 516 -2.04 22.86 20.27
CA ILE A 516 -2.46 24.07 19.53
C ILE A 516 -3.34 24.97 20.38
N ILE A 517 -4.23 24.39 21.18
CA ILE A 517 -5.10 25.12 22.08
C ILE A 517 -4.27 25.82 23.15
N ILE A 518 -3.34 25.14 23.80
CA ILE A 518 -2.45 25.68 24.82
C ILE A 518 -1.57 26.78 24.23
N GLU A 519 -0.98 26.59 23.07
CA GLU A 519 -0.12 27.57 22.41
C GLU A 519 -0.88 28.87 22.09
N LYS A 520 -2.12 28.75 21.58
CA LYS A 520 -2.97 29.94 21.32
C LYS A 520 -3.47 30.64 22.59
N LEU A 521 -3.73 29.89 23.66
CA LEU A 521 -4.04 30.46 24.97
C LEU A 521 -2.84 31.22 25.55
N ILE A 522 -1.62 30.72 25.36
CA ILE A 522 -0.38 31.35 25.84
C ILE A 522 -0.03 32.57 25.00
N HIS A 523 -0.24 32.57 23.68
CA HIS A 523 0.09 33.67 22.78
C HIS A 523 -0.97 34.80 22.69
N GLY A 524 -1.92 34.81 23.64
CA GLY A 524 -2.74 36.03 23.85
C GLY A 524 -3.99 36.11 23.01
N LEU A 525 -4.72 35.01 22.86
CA LEU A 525 -6.14 35.11 22.60
C LEU A 525 -6.77 35.80 23.81
N THR A 526 -6.86 37.14 23.73
CA THR A 526 -7.44 38.01 24.77
C THR A 526 -8.95 37.80 24.92
N ASP A 527 -9.56 37.01 24.04
CA ASP A 527 -10.98 36.70 24.04
C ASP A 527 -11.22 35.20 24.36
N PRO A 528 -11.75 34.87 25.56
CA PRO A 528 -12.12 33.53 25.94
C PRO A 528 -13.10 32.84 24.95
N ALA A 529 -13.91 33.67 24.26
CA ALA A 529 -14.86 33.20 23.28
C ALA A 529 -14.17 32.67 22.01
N GLN A 530 -13.10 33.30 21.55
CA GLN A 530 -12.31 32.84 20.42
C GLN A 530 -11.53 31.54 20.74
N ALA A 531 -11.05 31.41 21.97
CA ALA A 531 -10.38 30.18 22.44
C ALA A 531 -11.36 29.00 22.53
N ALA A 532 -12.54 29.22 23.08
CA ALA A 532 -13.59 28.20 23.16
C ALA A 532 -14.05 27.75 21.78
N MET A 533 -14.13 28.65 20.82
CA MET A 533 -14.54 28.40 19.44
C MET A 533 -13.51 27.60 18.64
N PHE A 534 -12.24 27.86 18.89
CA PHE A 534 -11.15 27.06 18.27
C PHE A 534 -11.14 25.63 18.79
N MET A 535 -11.44 25.43 20.07
CA MET A 535 -11.65 24.10 20.64
C MET A 535 -12.80 23.35 19.98
N LEU A 536 -13.83 24.06 19.50
CA LEU A 536 -15.05 23.49 18.94
C LEU A 536 -14.92 22.93 17.53
N VAL A 537 -14.03 23.51 16.72
CA VAL A 537 -13.94 23.15 15.29
C VAL A 537 -13.13 21.89 15.05
N ASP A 538 -12.12 21.56 15.88
CA ASP A 538 -11.13 20.54 15.57
C ASP A 538 -10.95 19.41 16.61
N SER A 539 -11.74 19.34 17.68
CA SER A 539 -11.51 18.31 18.72
C SER A 539 -12.79 17.70 19.29
N PRO A 540 -12.83 16.36 19.50
CA PRO A 540 -13.89 15.69 20.29
C PRO A 540 -13.96 16.19 21.75
N HIS A 541 -12.91 16.79 22.29
CA HIS A 541 -12.89 17.43 23.62
C HIS A 541 -13.69 18.72 23.64
N ALA A 542 -13.78 19.42 22.52
CA ALA A 542 -14.59 20.62 22.37
C ALA A 542 -16.09 20.34 22.56
N ALA A 543 -16.55 19.17 22.14
CA ALA A 543 -17.93 18.75 22.40
C ALA A 543 -18.23 18.63 23.90
N LYS A 544 -17.26 18.31 24.76
CA LYS A 544 -17.43 18.25 26.23
C LYS A 544 -17.49 19.64 26.87
N VAL A 545 -16.83 20.61 26.31
CA VAL A 545 -16.89 22.03 26.79
C VAL A 545 -18.23 22.65 26.42
N MET A 546 -18.80 22.28 25.25
CA MET A 546 -20.12 22.75 24.82
C MET A 546 -21.29 22.26 25.67
N VAL A 547 -21.17 21.14 26.35
CA VAL A 547 -22.22 20.62 27.24
C VAL A 547 -22.52 21.58 28.43
N GLY A 548 -21.61 22.51 28.71
CA GLY A 548 -21.78 23.55 29.73
C GLY A 548 -22.29 24.92 29.23
N MET A 549 -22.42 25.10 27.91
CA MET A 549 -22.87 26.38 27.31
C MET A 549 -24.33 26.33 26.89
N THR A 550 -25.02 27.46 26.95
CA THR A 550 -26.38 27.57 26.40
C THR A 550 -26.34 27.66 24.86
N LEU A 551 -27.42 27.21 24.20
CA LEU A 551 -27.51 27.19 22.73
C LEU A 551 -27.35 28.60 22.10
N GLU A 552 -27.74 29.65 22.82
CA GLU A 552 -27.59 31.05 22.40
C GLU A 552 -26.14 31.53 22.47
N GLU A 553 -25.39 31.11 23.48
CA GLU A 553 -23.97 31.41 23.61
C GLU A 553 -23.17 30.69 22.51
N ALA A 554 -23.50 29.44 22.21
CA ALA A 554 -22.87 28.69 21.14
C ALA A 554 -23.16 29.25 19.73
N ALA A 555 -24.42 29.70 19.49
CA ALA A 555 -24.81 30.34 18.22
C ALA A 555 -24.19 31.72 18.00
N SER A 556 -24.11 32.54 19.09
CA SER A 556 -23.43 33.82 19.06
C SER A 556 -21.94 33.70 18.79
N LEU A 557 -21.32 32.69 19.35
CA LEU A 557 -19.93 32.34 19.13
C LEU A 557 -19.67 31.92 17.67
N LEU A 558 -20.48 31.04 17.08
CA LEU A 558 -20.36 30.62 15.69
C LEU A 558 -20.54 31.73 14.66
N SER A 559 -21.36 32.74 14.97
CA SER A 559 -21.60 33.86 14.05
C SER A 559 -20.46 34.91 14.01
N SER A 560 -19.53 34.89 14.96
CA SER A 560 -18.44 35.87 15.09
C SER A 560 -17.10 35.42 14.47
N MET A 561 -17.05 34.23 13.82
CA MET A 561 -15.80 33.67 13.28
C MET A 561 -15.32 34.30 11.98
N PRO A 562 -14.07 34.76 11.88
CA PRO A 562 -13.45 34.99 10.59
C PRO A 562 -13.05 33.69 9.91
N PHE A 563 -13.42 33.55 8.65
CA PHE A 563 -13.12 32.37 7.77
C PHE A 563 -11.62 32.01 7.68
N GLU A 564 -10.74 32.99 7.94
CA GLU A 564 -9.28 32.83 7.90
C GLU A 564 -8.72 31.97 9.04
N VAL A 565 -9.40 31.88 10.18
CA VAL A 565 -8.92 31.10 11.35
C VAL A 565 -9.07 29.61 11.14
N ALA A 566 -10.09 29.17 10.40
CA ALA A 566 -10.29 27.76 10.05
C ALA A 566 -9.23 27.23 9.05
N MET A 567 -8.64 28.12 8.25
CA MET A 567 -7.62 27.77 7.24
C MET A 567 -6.20 27.67 7.81
N THR A 568 -5.92 28.29 8.96
CA THR A 568 -4.58 28.27 9.59
C THR A 568 -4.29 27.01 10.41
N ALA A 569 -5.30 26.24 10.80
CA ALA A 569 -5.12 24.98 11.54
C ALA A 569 -4.78 23.79 10.62
N ARG A 570 -5.18 23.83 9.35
CA ARG A 570 -4.89 22.78 8.36
C ARG A 570 -3.41 22.48 8.11
N PRO A 571 -2.49 23.47 8.01
CA PRO A 571 -1.07 23.18 7.76
C PRO A 571 -0.39 22.39 8.87
N MET A 572 -0.78 22.55 10.13
CA MET A 572 -0.14 21.89 11.28
C MET A 572 -0.54 20.41 11.42
N LEU A 573 -1.77 20.05 11.03
CA LEU A 573 -2.18 18.64 10.89
C LEU A 573 -1.37 17.93 9.80
N ILE A 574 -1.08 18.61 8.71
CA ILE A 574 -0.25 18.15 7.61
C ILE A 574 1.20 17.88 8.09
N GLU A 575 1.75 18.73 8.97
CA GLU A 575 3.10 18.51 9.52
C GLU A 575 3.19 17.28 10.42
N ALA A 576 2.19 17.00 11.23
CA ALA A 576 2.16 15.80 12.09
C ALA A 576 2.07 14.50 11.29
N GLU A 577 1.28 14.48 10.21
CA GLU A 577 1.17 13.33 9.31
C GLU A 577 2.43 13.11 8.48
N THR A 578 3.10 14.20 8.08
CA THR A 578 4.41 14.16 7.40
C THR A 578 5.47 13.54 8.29
N LEU A 579 5.44 13.87 9.59
CA LEU A 579 6.36 13.32 10.58
C LEU A 579 6.10 11.81 10.81
N MET A 580 4.83 11.38 10.74
CA MET A 580 4.46 9.95 10.85
C MET A 580 4.96 9.15 9.63
N GLY A 581 4.90 9.71 8.44
CA GLY A 581 5.52 9.13 7.23
C GLY A 581 7.04 8.98 7.38
N PHE A 582 7.70 9.95 7.99
CA PHE A 582 9.15 9.91 8.27
C PHE A 582 9.51 8.83 9.31
N LEU A 583 8.70 8.67 10.36
CA LEU A 583 8.90 7.66 11.40
C LEU A 583 8.71 6.23 10.89
N LEU A 584 7.85 6.02 9.88
CA LEU A 584 7.71 4.71 9.22
C LEU A 584 8.93 4.35 8.36
N ALA A 585 9.70 5.35 7.89
CA ALA A 585 10.96 5.13 7.18
C ALA A 585 12.16 4.90 8.10
N ALA A 586 12.13 5.41 9.32
CA ALA A 586 13.22 5.31 10.30
C ALA A 586 13.59 3.85 10.70
N PRO A 587 12.64 2.89 10.85
CA PRO A 587 12.97 1.51 11.18
C PRO A 587 13.86 0.83 10.15
N LEU A 588 13.67 1.18 8.87
CA LEU A 588 14.43 0.61 7.75
C LEU A 588 15.87 1.13 7.71
N LEU A 589 16.05 2.37 8.11
CA LEU A 589 17.37 2.98 8.26
C LEU A 589 18.17 2.32 9.43
N PHE A 590 17.47 2.00 10.51
CA PHE A 590 18.07 1.41 11.70
C PHE A 590 18.45 -0.07 11.51
N LEU A 591 17.62 -0.85 10.82
CA LEU A 591 17.94 -2.24 10.44
C LEU A 591 19.19 -2.30 9.57
N TRP A 592 19.38 -1.33 8.72
CA TRP A 592 20.57 -1.22 7.87
C TRP A 592 21.82 -0.82 8.68
N LEU A 593 21.68 0.11 9.64
CA LEU A 593 22.77 0.54 10.53
C LEU A 593 23.16 -0.54 11.55
N SER A 594 22.22 -1.37 12.02
CA SER A 594 22.49 -2.42 13.00
C SER A 594 23.19 -3.66 12.42
N GLN A 595 23.17 -3.86 11.10
CA GLN A 595 23.91 -4.96 10.46
C GLN A 595 25.42 -4.71 10.36
N ASP A 596 25.89 -3.48 10.58
CA ASP A 596 27.32 -3.12 10.50
C ASP A 596 28.06 -3.21 11.85
N THR A 597 27.37 -3.49 12.96
CA THR A 597 28.01 -3.56 14.30
C THR A 597 28.60 -4.92 14.67
N ASN A 598 28.62 -5.90 13.78
CA ASN A 598 29.27 -7.20 13.99
C ASN A 598 30.57 -7.34 13.20
N VAL A 599 31.43 -6.30 13.19
CA VAL A 599 32.82 -6.40 12.74
C VAL A 599 33.69 -5.67 13.74
N THR A 600 34.05 -6.38 14.79
CA THR A 600 35.37 -6.28 15.44
C THR A 600 36.12 -7.56 15.24
#